data_6b91cc6d028927b07c2d365bfb839169
#
_entry.id   6b91cc6d028927b07c2d365bfb839169
#
_cell.length_a   1.000
_cell.length_b   1.000
_cell.length_c   1.000
_cell.angle_alpha   90.00
_cell.angle_beta   90.00
_cell.angle_gamma   90.00
#
_symmetry.space_group_name_H-M   'P 1'
#
loop_
_entity.id
_entity.type
_entity.pdbx_description
1 polymer ?
#
loop_
_entity_poly.entity_id
_entity_poly.type
_entity_poly.pdbx_seq_one_letter_code
_entity_poly.pdbx_strand_id
1 'polypeptide(L)'
;MAHNKEAEQKLVDATVAVYESNGGNIRAAAKELGVARSTVRDRILKAGLGKKPLAAGTKEGTKTEVRKLPAKGQINRYILTSAQNNTYVHRELLDNLEALAEYYDAEIIVGTYTYNQNRYGKLSVKQGTKKEYQFELWYDPAITAYIKDYRIELGEGLVWAGEYNALPTNVNPLAGLESYTGRKSAIFPHAKLAMRSIATMQGEGVKLNYTTGTVTQRNYIQKREGVIAEFHHIYGALLVEVNSEGNWWVRQLNQDEGTGTLQDLGVLVKDGKVTEGVRVESITHGDLHGTFADPTVVETSLKMLDELQPKYQFLHDVMEGAAVNPHQRKYNTNHEKFHIWLRGYHKLDNELVDTAKLLERYERPFSKTVIVDSNHDDAWIKRWLREYDYRKDPPNTEIFLDLQAYLYGQIRNGVTDEQSRARVANPKMPRDINVLEYALRKFGGYKPKTKFLLADEPFKTCNGKIENGMHGHLGPAGRFGTPENLSKMARKANTAHTHATGIFNGLYVAGTSSKLRWDYTRGPSNWTNSHVVTYSNGKRTIITIYNGAWRA
;
A
#
# COMPACT_ATOMS: atom_id res chain seq x y z
N MET A 1 -8.67 44.23 -33.64
CA MET A 1 -7.96 42.93 -33.45
C MET A 1 -6.48 43.09 -33.12
N ALA A 2 -5.73 44.06 -33.66
CA ALA A 2 -4.30 44.25 -33.33
C ALA A 2 -4.06 44.69 -31.86
N HIS A 3 -4.87 45.59 -31.34
CA HIS A 3 -4.74 46.13 -29.97
C HIS A 3 -4.90 45.05 -28.86
N ASN A 4 -5.68 44.01 -29.13
CA ASN A 4 -5.91 42.92 -28.19
C ASN A 4 -4.72 41.93 -28.13
N LYS A 5 -4.01 41.74 -29.25
CA LYS A 5 -2.81 40.87 -29.31
C LYS A 5 -1.62 41.48 -28.59
N GLU A 6 -1.45 42.80 -28.68
CA GLU A 6 -0.33 43.50 -28.02
C GLU A 6 -0.51 43.53 -26.47
N ALA A 7 -1.74 43.69 -25.99
CA ALA A 7 -2.05 43.60 -24.58
C ALA A 7 -1.85 42.18 -24.02
N GLU A 8 -2.23 41.17 -24.80
CA GLU A 8 -2.03 39.77 -24.43
C GLU A 8 -0.54 39.41 -24.40
N GLN A 9 0.26 39.90 -25.35
CA GLN A 9 1.71 39.68 -25.38
C GLN A 9 2.41 40.31 -24.17
N LYS A 10 2.03 41.54 -23.76
CA LYS A 10 2.56 42.18 -22.55
C LYS A 10 2.28 41.38 -21.27
N LEU A 11 1.10 40.76 -21.19
CA LEU A 11 0.75 39.88 -20.05
C LEU A 11 1.59 38.58 -20.06
N VAL A 12 1.90 38.05 -21.23
CA VAL A 12 2.77 36.89 -21.36
C VAL A 12 4.19 37.25 -20.92
N ASP A 13 4.74 38.36 -21.42
CA ASP A 13 6.11 38.82 -21.09
C ASP A 13 6.27 39.13 -19.60
N ALA A 14 5.30 39.80 -18.99
CA ALA A 14 5.28 40.05 -17.54
C ALA A 14 5.22 38.75 -16.72
N THR A 15 4.44 37.77 -17.19
CA THR A 15 4.34 36.47 -16.51
C THR A 15 5.66 35.70 -16.61
N VAL A 16 6.34 35.79 -17.76
CA VAL A 16 7.66 35.17 -17.98
C VAL A 16 8.70 35.76 -17.02
N ALA A 17 8.76 37.09 -16.91
CA ALA A 17 9.71 37.76 -16.03
C ALA A 17 9.55 37.32 -14.56
N VAL A 18 8.30 37.26 -14.08
CA VAL A 18 7.99 36.80 -12.71
C VAL A 18 8.25 35.30 -12.55
N TYR A 19 8.00 34.50 -13.56
CA TYR A 19 8.33 33.06 -13.54
C TYR A 19 9.83 32.81 -13.46
N GLU A 20 10.63 33.54 -14.23
CA GLU A 20 12.10 33.44 -14.21
C GLU A 20 12.70 33.96 -12.90
N SER A 21 12.19 35.07 -12.35
CA SER A 21 12.63 35.61 -11.06
C SER A 21 12.35 34.66 -9.89
N ASN A 22 11.31 33.84 -9.99
CA ASN A 22 10.98 32.79 -9.04
C ASN A 22 11.66 31.43 -9.34
N GLY A 23 12.72 31.43 -10.13
CA GLY A 23 13.48 30.22 -10.44
C GLY A 23 12.69 29.16 -11.20
N GLY A 24 11.68 29.55 -11.98
CA GLY A 24 10.82 28.64 -12.74
C GLY A 24 9.70 28.02 -11.90
N ASN A 25 9.37 28.55 -10.75
CA ASN A 25 8.31 28.06 -9.89
C ASN A 25 6.96 28.70 -10.24
N ILE A 26 6.09 27.92 -10.90
CA ILE A 26 4.75 28.35 -11.33
C ILE A 26 3.88 28.81 -10.14
N ARG A 27 3.97 28.12 -9.00
CA ARG A 27 3.18 28.46 -7.79
C ARG A 27 3.58 29.82 -7.22
N ALA A 28 4.89 30.05 -7.08
CA ALA A 28 5.40 31.32 -6.60
C ALA A 28 5.04 32.47 -7.56
N ALA A 29 5.21 32.27 -8.86
CA ALA A 29 4.83 33.22 -9.87
C ALA A 29 3.32 33.50 -9.90
N ALA A 30 2.48 32.49 -9.74
CA ALA A 30 1.03 32.64 -9.68
C ALA A 30 0.58 33.45 -8.45
N LYS A 31 1.20 33.19 -7.29
CA LYS A 31 0.96 33.92 -6.06
C LYS A 31 1.36 35.40 -6.17
N GLU A 32 2.54 35.67 -6.76
CA GLU A 32 3.04 37.02 -6.95
C GLU A 32 2.20 37.82 -7.96
N LEU A 33 1.76 37.17 -9.02
CA LEU A 33 0.91 37.77 -10.05
C LEU A 33 -0.59 37.87 -9.68
N GLY A 34 -1.01 37.21 -8.60
CA GLY A 34 -2.42 37.16 -8.19
C GLY A 34 -3.34 36.48 -9.20
N VAL A 35 -2.82 35.50 -9.98
CA VAL A 35 -3.59 34.79 -11.01
C VAL A 35 -3.57 33.28 -10.76
N ALA A 36 -4.50 32.55 -11.40
CA ALA A 36 -4.53 31.12 -11.35
C ALA A 36 -3.25 30.50 -11.94
N ARG A 37 -2.80 29.37 -11.41
CA ARG A 37 -1.60 28.65 -11.89
C ARG A 37 -1.75 28.21 -13.35
N SER A 38 -2.96 27.80 -13.74
CA SER A 38 -3.29 27.50 -15.16
C SER A 38 -2.99 28.68 -16.08
N THR A 39 -3.31 29.90 -15.61
CA THR A 39 -3.04 31.14 -16.35
C THR A 39 -1.54 31.39 -16.52
N VAL A 40 -0.76 31.19 -15.46
CA VAL A 40 0.72 31.31 -15.55
C VAL A 40 1.27 30.26 -16.52
N ARG A 41 0.84 29.02 -16.38
CA ARG A 41 1.25 27.91 -17.24
C ARG A 41 0.94 28.18 -18.72
N ASP A 42 -0.28 28.61 -19.02
CA ASP A 42 -0.70 28.90 -20.41
C ASP A 42 0.11 30.04 -21.02
N ARG A 43 0.43 31.07 -20.23
CA ARG A 43 1.26 32.19 -20.70
C ARG A 43 2.71 31.78 -20.93
N ILE A 44 3.30 30.94 -20.06
CA ILE A 44 4.64 30.38 -20.25
C ILE A 44 4.70 29.52 -21.50
N LEU A 45 3.66 28.71 -21.76
CA LEU A 45 3.55 27.92 -22.98
C LEU A 45 3.47 28.82 -24.24
N LYS A 46 2.69 29.92 -24.20
CA LYS A 46 2.60 30.89 -25.29
C LYS A 46 3.92 31.61 -25.55
N ALA A 47 4.72 31.83 -24.50
CA ALA A 47 6.06 32.41 -24.63
C ALA A 47 7.11 31.44 -25.19
N GLY A 48 6.74 30.17 -25.39
CA GLY A 48 7.69 29.14 -25.83
C GLY A 48 8.75 28.73 -24.79
N LEU A 49 8.63 29.25 -23.57
CA LEU A 49 9.47 28.87 -22.45
C LEU A 49 8.98 27.49 -21.94
N GLY A 50 9.73 26.49 -22.14
CA GLY A 50 9.40 25.10 -21.85
C GLY A 50 9.56 24.18 -23.04
N LYS A 51 9.91 24.74 -24.18
CA LYS A 51 10.27 23.99 -25.39
C LYS A 51 11.77 23.75 -25.52
N LYS A 52 12.58 24.02 -24.48
CA LYS A 52 13.98 23.57 -24.52
C LYS A 52 13.96 22.07 -24.30
N PRO A 53 14.34 21.25 -25.31
CA PRO A 53 14.57 19.85 -25.08
C PRO A 53 15.61 19.75 -23.98
N LEU A 54 15.30 19.06 -22.90
CA LEU A 54 16.37 18.55 -22.05
C LEU A 54 17.23 17.66 -22.94
N ALA A 55 18.52 17.96 -23.04
CA ALA A 55 19.47 17.19 -23.85
C ALA A 55 19.29 15.71 -23.49
N ALA A 56 19.04 14.89 -24.51
CA ALA A 56 18.79 13.49 -24.31
C ALA A 56 19.96 12.87 -23.53
N GLY A 57 19.69 12.34 -22.36
CA GLY A 57 20.40 11.18 -21.91
C GLY A 57 21.37 11.26 -20.76
N THR A 58 21.69 12.36 -20.17
CA THR A 58 22.47 12.34 -18.92
C THR A 58 21.64 12.90 -17.78
N LYS A 59 21.01 11.99 -17.04
CA LYS A 59 20.58 12.32 -15.69
C LYS A 59 21.81 12.75 -14.89
N GLU A 60 21.67 13.74 -14.01
CA GLU A 60 22.76 14.24 -13.15
C GLU A 60 23.15 13.17 -12.09
N GLY A 61 23.54 11.99 -12.53
CA GLY A 61 23.69 10.80 -11.67
C GLY A 61 24.76 10.87 -10.57
N THR A 62 25.55 11.92 -10.54
CA THR A 62 26.57 12.15 -9.50
C THR A 62 26.14 13.14 -8.42
N LYS A 63 25.07 13.91 -8.65
CA LYS A 63 24.58 14.89 -7.69
C LYS A 63 23.73 14.20 -6.63
N THR A 64 24.11 14.39 -5.37
CA THR A 64 23.28 14.03 -4.21
C THR A 64 22.94 15.28 -3.44
N GLU A 65 21.67 15.54 -3.25
CA GLU A 65 21.16 16.62 -2.40
C GLU A 65 20.67 16.02 -1.08
N VAL A 66 20.99 16.67 0.04
CA VAL A 66 20.48 16.29 1.36
C VAL A 66 19.50 17.37 1.80
N ARG A 67 18.24 17.01 2.04
CA ARG A 67 17.23 17.93 2.54
C ARG A 67 17.44 18.18 4.04
N LYS A 68 17.34 19.44 4.43
CA LYS A 68 17.34 19.79 5.85
C LYS A 68 16.06 19.26 6.51
N LEU A 69 16.22 18.67 7.68
CA LEU A 69 15.06 18.28 8.50
C LEU A 69 14.27 19.52 8.92
N PRO A 70 12.95 19.42 9.08
CA PRO A 70 12.14 20.54 9.52
C PRO A 70 12.44 20.88 10.99
N ALA A 71 12.11 22.10 11.40
CA ALA A 71 12.17 22.49 12.81
C ALA A 71 11.17 21.67 13.65
N LYS A 72 11.40 21.59 14.96
CA LYS A 72 10.51 20.86 15.87
C LYS A 72 9.06 21.34 15.73
N GLY A 73 8.15 20.39 15.51
CA GLY A 73 6.73 20.66 15.31
C GLY A 73 6.36 21.06 13.87
N GLN A 74 7.34 21.11 12.95
CA GLN A 74 7.11 21.30 11.52
C GLN A 74 7.27 19.97 10.78
N ILE A 75 6.72 19.89 9.57
CA ILE A 75 6.74 18.70 8.72
C ILE A 75 7.14 19.14 7.31
N ASN A 76 8.17 18.49 6.75
CA ASN A 76 8.45 18.60 5.32
C ASN A 76 7.57 17.62 4.56
N ARG A 77 6.90 18.10 3.51
CA ARG A 77 6.06 17.25 2.65
C ARG A 77 6.51 17.33 1.20
N TYR A 78 6.49 16.17 0.55
CA TYR A 78 6.87 16.02 -0.84
C TYR A 78 5.81 15.20 -1.58
N ILE A 79 5.42 15.65 -2.77
CA ILE A 79 4.60 14.87 -3.70
C ILE A 79 5.52 14.40 -4.83
N LEU A 80 5.81 13.10 -4.84
CA LEU A 80 6.76 12.50 -5.77
C LEU A 80 6.02 11.76 -6.88
N THR A 81 6.29 12.12 -8.13
CA THR A 81 5.72 11.45 -9.29
C THR A 81 6.76 11.25 -10.37
N SER A 82 6.37 10.68 -11.49
CA SER A 82 7.28 10.48 -12.63
C SER A 82 6.68 11.01 -13.91
N ALA A 83 7.52 11.16 -14.94
CA ALA A 83 7.10 11.61 -16.26
C ALA A 83 7.82 10.86 -17.38
N GLN A 84 7.05 10.41 -18.37
CA GLN A 84 7.56 9.82 -19.60
C GLN A 84 7.96 10.93 -20.60
N ASN A 85 9.03 10.71 -21.36
CA ASN A 85 9.37 11.56 -22.48
C ASN A 85 8.35 11.47 -23.63
N ASN A 86 8.33 12.49 -24.49
CA ASN A 86 7.56 12.57 -25.72
C ASN A 86 6.05 12.32 -25.56
N THR A 87 5.50 12.76 -24.43
CA THR A 87 4.07 12.76 -24.15
C THR A 87 3.69 13.90 -23.21
N TYR A 88 2.45 14.32 -23.26
CA TYR A 88 1.92 15.40 -22.44
C TYR A 88 1.51 14.91 -21.04
N VAL A 89 1.39 15.83 -20.11
CA VAL A 89 0.84 15.55 -18.78
C VAL A 89 -0.64 15.21 -18.85
N HIS A 90 -1.10 14.42 -17.91
CA HIS A 90 -2.50 14.25 -17.60
C HIS A 90 -2.96 15.45 -16.76
N ARG A 91 -3.59 16.43 -17.42
CA ARG A 91 -3.89 17.76 -16.83
C ARG A 91 -4.67 17.67 -15.53
N GLU A 92 -5.74 16.91 -15.53
CA GLU A 92 -6.60 16.73 -14.36
C GLU A 92 -5.82 16.20 -13.15
N LEU A 93 -4.90 15.22 -13.36
CA LEU A 93 -4.04 14.75 -12.27
C LEU A 93 -3.08 15.85 -11.80
N LEU A 94 -2.43 16.56 -12.73
CA LEU A 94 -1.48 17.60 -12.35
C LEU A 94 -2.18 18.71 -11.54
N ASP A 95 -3.36 19.15 -11.98
CA ASP A 95 -4.14 20.16 -11.28
C ASP A 95 -4.56 19.68 -9.87
N ASN A 96 -4.93 18.40 -9.72
CA ASN A 96 -5.23 17.79 -8.44
C ASN A 96 -3.99 17.67 -7.54
N LEU A 97 -2.81 17.30 -8.10
CA LEU A 97 -1.57 17.23 -7.33
C LEU A 97 -1.10 18.63 -6.89
N GLU A 98 -1.23 19.65 -7.74
CA GLU A 98 -0.91 21.03 -7.39
C GLU A 98 -1.83 21.57 -6.29
N ALA A 99 -3.14 21.29 -6.36
CA ALA A 99 -4.10 21.65 -5.31
C ALA A 99 -3.78 20.95 -3.98
N LEU A 100 -3.44 19.65 -4.03
CA LEU A 100 -3.06 18.91 -2.84
C LEU A 100 -1.71 19.40 -2.26
N ALA A 101 -0.77 19.77 -3.13
CA ALA A 101 0.52 20.34 -2.72
C ALA A 101 0.33 21.69 -2.02
N GLU A 102 -0.61 22.52 -2.49
CA GLU A 102 -0.96 23.75 -1.81
C GLU A 102 -1.60 23.52 -0.45
N TYR A 103 -2.54 22.58 -0.38
CA TYR A 103 -3.23 22.23 0.84
C TYR A 103 -2.27 21.71 1.93
N TYR A 104 -1.31 20.86 1.56
CA TYR A 104 -0.35 20.28 2.50
C TYR A 104 0.94 21.10 2.67
N ASP A 105 1.12 22.19 1.95
CA ASP A 105 2.40 22.90 1.83
C ASP A 105 3.54 21.97 1.41
N ALA A 106 3.31 21.19 0.35
CA ALA A 106 4.20 20.16 -0.14
C ALA A 106 4.98 20.58 -1.40
N GLU A 107 6.25 20.19 -1.52
CA GLU A 107 7.03 20.33 -2.75
C GLU A 107 6.67 19.21 -3.73
N ILE A 108 6.37 19.55 -4.99
CA ILE A 108 6.21 18.55 -6.06
C ILE A 108 7.58 18.25 -6.65
N ILE A 109 7.93 16.97 -6.76
CA ILE A 109 9.15 16.46 -7.39
C ILE A 109 8.78 15.44 -8.47
N VAL A 110 9.31 15.64 -9.67
CA VAL A 110 9.08 14.77 -10.81
C VAL A 110 10.41 14.13 -11.25
N GLY A 111 10.45 12.81 -11.33
CA GLY A 111 11.55 12.09 -11.94
C GLY A 111 11.23 11.66 -13.35
N THR A 112 12.14 11.85 -14.28
CA THR A 112 11.88 11.46 -15.65
C THR A 112 12.27 9.99 -15.91
N TYR A 113 11.59 9.37 -16.86
CA TYR A 113 12.01 8.10 -17.44
C TYR A 113 11.82 8.12 -18.95
N THR A 114 12.64 7.36 -19.65
CA THR A 114 12.64 7.36 -21.11
C THR A 114 12.04 6.06 -21.65
N TYR A 115 11.08 6.23 -22.57
CA TYR A 115 10.58 5.16 -23.41
C TYR A 115 11.01 5.40 -24.85
N ASN A 116 12.08 4.73 -25.28
CA ASN A 116 12.63 4.91 -26.60
C ASN A 116 11.85 4.10 -27.64
N GLN A 117 10.93 4.77 -28.33
CA GLN A 117 10.16 4.17 -29.42
C GLN A 117 11.03 3.73 -30.61
N ASN A 118 12.21 4.35 -30.80
CA ASN A 118 13.13 4.01 -31.89
C ASN A 118 13.74 2.61 -31.76
N ARG A 119 13.84 2.06 -30.56
CA ARG A 119 14.36 0.71 -30.35
C ARG A 119 13.51 -0.36 -31.06
N TYR A 120 12.25 -0.07 -31.32
CA TYR A 120 11.31 -0.94 -32.00
C TYR A 120 10.98 -0.49 -33.43
N GLY A 121 11.33 0.75 -33.78
CA GLY A 121 11.13 1.37 -35.08
C GLY A 121 12.37 1.30 -35.98
N LYS A 122 13.31 0.39 -35.74
CA LYS A 122 14.32 0.09 -36.76
C LYS A 122 13.62 -0.48 -37.98
N LEU A 123 13.15 0.41 -38.84
CA LEU A 123 13.17 0.16 -40.26
C LEU A 123 14.58 -0.38 -40.53
N SER A 124 14.69 -1.55 -41.14
CA SER A 124 15.93 -2.15 -41.54
C SER A 124 16.77 -1.11 -42.26
N VAL A 125 17.78 -0.58 -41.56
CA VAL A 125 18.78 0.27 -42.21
C VAL A 125 19.57 -0.68 -43.07
N LYS A 126 19.31 -0.71 -44.35
CA LYS A 126 20.21 -1.27 -45.32
C LYS A 126 21.56 -0.64 -45.03
N GLN A 127 22.58 -1.49 -44.81
CA GLN A 127 23.95 -1.06 -44.61
C GLN A 127 24.31 0.02 -45.63
N GLY A 128 24.67 1.21 -45.16
CA GLY A 128 25.25 2.25 -45.99
C GLY A 128 24.80 3.68 -45.78
N THR A 129 23.73 3.97 -45.08
CA THR A 129 23.35 5.35 -44.81
C THR A 129 23.02 5.53 -43.32
N LYS A 130 24.00 6.03 -42.56
CA LYS A 130 23.80 6.55 -41.21
C LYS A 130 23.01 7.87 -41.28
N LYS A 131 21.71 7.80 -41.42
CA LYS A 131 20.81 8.82 -40.87
C LYS A 131 20.35 8.32 -39.51
N GLU A 132 21.10 8.66 -38.48
CA GLU A 132 20.61 8.64 -37.10
C GLU A 132 19.47 9.66 -37.03
N TYR A 133 18.23 9.22 -37.12
CA TYR A 133 17.11 10.02 -36.67
C TYR A 133 17.22 10.07 -35.15
N GLN A 134 17.95 11.01 -34.61
CA GLN A 134 17.84 11.41 -33.22
C GLN A 134 16.46 12.05 -33.06
N PHE A 135 15.49 11.29 -32.58
CA PHE A 135 14.26 11.89 -32.10
C PHE A 135 14.63 12.68 -30.84
N GLU A 136 14.41 13.97 -30.90
CA GLU A 136 14.57 14.87 -29.78
C GLU A 136 13.70 14.43 -28.63
N LEU A 137 14.30 14.13 -27.47
CA LEU A 137 13.54 13.81 -26.26
C LEU A 137 13.02 15.11 -25.66
N TRP A 138 11.74 15.14 -25.34
CA TRP A 138 11.13 16.29 -24.70
C TRP A 138 10.19 15.85 -23.57
N TYR A 139 9.98 16.75 -22.62
CA TYR A 139 8.99 16.61 -21.55
C TYR A 139 8.03 17.78 -21.60
N ASP A 140 6.79 17.56 -21.10
CA ASP A 140 5.78 18.62 -21.07
C ASP A 140 6.30 19.83 -20.27
N PRO A 141 6.24 21.04 -20.83
CA PRO A 141 6.67 22.26 -20.15
C PRO A 141 6.04 22.48 -18.78
N ALA A 142 4.81 22.01 -18.58
CA ALA A 142 4.09 22.17 -17.31
C ALA A 142 4.78 21.52 -16.11
N ILE A 143 5.66 20.55 -16.33
CA ILE A 143 6.37 19.86 -15.25
C ILE A 143 7.87 20.18 -15.19
N THR A 144 8.39 21.00 -16.10
CA THR A 144 9.84 21.25 -16.19
C THR A 144 10.42 21.80 -14.88
N ALA A 145 9.67 22.68 -14.19
CA ALA A 145 10.09 23.25 -12.90
C ALA A 145 10.16 22.22 -11.76
N TYR A 146 9.46 21.09 -11.89
CA TYR A 146 9.40 20.05 -10.87
C TYR A 146 10.43 18.93 -11.09
N ILE A 147 11.13 18.91 -12.23
CA ILE A 147 12.05 17.82 -12.58
C ILE A 147 13.28 17.85 -11.68
N LYS A 148 13.52 16.73 -11.00
CA LYS A 148 14.69 16.47 -10.15
C LYS A 148 15.22 15.07 -10.47
N ASP A 149 16.05 14.99 -11.52
CA ASP A 149 16.63 13.74 -12.05
C ASP A 149 17.94 13.35 -11.38
N TYR A 150 18.07 13.66 -10.11
CA TYR A 150 19.22 13.35 -9.28
C TYR A 150 18.80 12.79 -7.93
N ARG A 151 19.75 12.28 -7.18
CA ARG A 151 19.50 11.68 -5.86
C ARG A 151 19.21 12.74 -4.81
N ILE A 152 18.13 12.54 -4.02
CA ILE A 152 17.79 13.41 -2.89
C ILE A 152 17.56 12.56 -1.64
N GLU A 153 18.25 12.87 -0.57
CA GLU A 153 17.95 12.34 0.76
C GLU A 153 16.84 13.19 1.38
N LEU A 154 15.65 12.60 1.56
CA LEU A 154 14.45 13.32 1.98
C LEU A 154 14.27 13.32 3.50
N GLY A 155 14.69 12.26 4.17
CA GLY A 155 14.62 12.03 5.60
C GLY A 155 15.65 11.01 6.04
N GLU A 156 15.66 10.64 7.30
CA GLU A 156 16.61 9.64 7.78
C GLU A 156 16.32 8.27 7.15
N GLY A 157 17.25 7.80 6.34
CA GLY A 157 17.12 6.51 5.67
C GLY A 157 16.11 6.45 4.51
N LEU A 158 15.65 7.60 3.95
CA LEU A 158 14.80 7.64 2.77
C LEU A 158 15.43 8.44 1.62
N VAL A 159 15.49 7.83 0.44
CA VAL A 159 16.12 8.40 -0.76
C VAL A 159 15.11 8.49 -1.90
N TRP A 160 15.04 9.64 -2.54
CA TRP A 160 14.55 9.80 -3.90
C TRP A 160 15.64 9.42 -4.88
N ALA A 161 15.43 8.38 -5.67
CA ALA A 161 16.37 7.88 -6.67
C ALA A 161 16.03 8.47 -8.06
N GLY A 162 16.00 9.80 -8.16
CA GLY A 162 15.65 10.52 -9.39
C GLY A 162 16.61 10.24 -10.53
N GLU A 163 17.85 9.86 -10.24
CA GLU A 163 18.86 9.45 -11.23
C GLU A 163 18.52 8.13 -11.92
N TYR A 164 17.63 7.31 -11.33
CA TYR A 164 17.27 6.01 -11.90
C TYR A 164 16.34 6.18 -13.11
N ASN A 165 16.67 5.50 -14.20
CA ASN A 165 15.90 5.52 -15.44
C ASN A 165 15.46 4.11 -15.83
N ALA A 166 14.25 3.72 -15.41
CA ALA A 166 13.68 2.41 -15.72
C ALA A 166 12.84 2.45 -16.99
N LEU A 167 12.86 1.37 -17.77
CA LEU A 167 11.92 1.19 -18.87
C LEU A 167 10.50 0.97 -18.30
N PRO A 168 9.48 1.71 -18.75
CA PRO A 168 8.10 1.55 -18.27
C PRO A 168 7.49 0.19 -18.60
N THR A 169 8.07 -0.56 -19.52
CA THR A 169 7.69 -1.94 -19.86
C THR A 169 8.20 -2.97 -18.86
N ASN A 170 9.00 -2.56 -17.86
CA ASN A 170 9.45 -3.48 -16.82
C ASN A 170 8.27 -3.89 -15.93
N VAL A 171 7.92 -5.17 -15.95
CA VAL A 171 6.79 -5.73 -15.19
C VAL A 171 7.07 -5.72 -13.68
N ASN A 172 8.34 -5.90 -13.28
CA ASN A 172 8.79 -5.88 -11.88
C ASN A 172 9.80 -4.75 -11.66
N PRO A 173 9.36 -3.49 -11.57
CA PRO A 173 10.25 -2.32 -11.58
C PRO A 173 11.19 -2.24 -10.39
N LEU A 174 10.94 -2.96 -9.30
CA LEU A 174 11.77 -2.97 -8.09
C LEU A 174 12.70 -4.19 -7.99
N ALA A 175 12.60 -5.16 -8.92
CA ALA A 175 13.47 -6.34 -8.91
C ALA A 175 14.93 -5.97 -9.22
N GLY A 176 15.86 -6.48 -8.43
CA GLY A 176 17.29 -6.19 -8.55
C GLY A 176 17.72 -4.85 -7.94
N LEU A 177 16.79 -4.13 -7.28
CA LEU A 177 17.06 -2.84 -6.63
C LEU A 177 17.15 -2.94 -5.10
N GLU A 178 17.15 -4.15 -4.57
CA GLU A 178 17.12 -4.40 -3.12
C GLU A 178 18.29 -3.73 -2.39
N SER A 179 19.48 -3.71 -2.99
CA SER A 179 20.69 -3.12 -2.43
C SER A 179 21.13 -1.79 -3.09
N TYR A 180 20.38 -1.27 -4.07
CA TYR A 180 20.77 -0.09 -4.86
C TYR A 180 21.08 1.15 -4.01
N THR A 181 20.33 1.36 -2.94
CA THR A 181 20.54 2.46 -1.98
C THR A 181 21.17 2.01 -0.66
N GLY A 182 21.83 0.84 -0.65
CA GLY A 182 22.37 0.25 0.57
C GLY A 182 21.24 -0.06 1.57
N ARG A 183 21.36 0.41 2.81
CA ARG A 183 20.35 0.22 3.86
C ARG A 183 19.15 1.16 3.74
N LYS A 184 19.27 2.26 2.99
CA LYS A 184 18.23 3.28 2.88
C LYS A 184 17.07 2.78 2.03
N SER A 185 15.85 3.08 2.45
CA SER A 185 14.63 2.94 1.67
C SER A 185 14.67 3.87 0.47
N ALA A 186 13.98 3.52 -0.61
CA ALA A 186 14.08 4.27 -1.85
C ALA A 186 12.75 4.42 -2.59
N ILE A 187 12.61 5.55 -3.27
CA ILE A 187 11.50 5.86 -4.18
C ILE A 187 12.08 6.03 -5.58
N PHE A 188 11.56 5.24 -6.54
CA PHE A 188 12.02 5.21 -7.92
C PHE A 188 10.96 5.77 -8.88
N PRO A 189 11.33 6.67 -9.82
CA PRO A 189 10.42 7.12 -10.87
C PRO A 189 9.99 5.95 -11.76
N HIS A 190 8.69 5.68 -11.87
CA HIS A 190 8.16 4.65 -12.76
C HIS A 190 6.64 4.76 -12.92
N ALA A 191 6.13 4.49 -14.14
CA ALA A 191 4.69 4.56 -14.42
C ALA A 191 3.83 3.51 -13.70
N LYS A 192 4.41 2.36 -13.36
CA LYS A 192 3.73 1.32 -12.59
C LYS A 192 3.91 1.56 -11.11
N LEU A 193 2.84 1.39 -10.34
CA LEU A 193 2.90 1.44 -8.88
C LEU A 193 3.31 0.08 -8.32
N ALA A 194 4.35 0.08 -7.50
CA ALA A 194 4.83 -1.09 -6.77
C ALA A 194 5.41 -0.66 -5.40
N MET A 195 5.36 -1.57 -4.45
CA MET A 195 6.00 -1.42 -3.13
C MET A 195 6.52 -2.77 -2.69
N ARG A 196 7.71 -2.80 -2.11
CA ARG A 196 8.35 -4.00 -1.57
C ARG A 196 8.99 -3.70 -0.22
N SER A 197 8.72 -4.54 0.76
CA SER A 197 9.51 -4.61 1.98
C SER A 197 10.69 -5.56 1.77
N ILE A 198 11.86 -5.13 2.20
CA ILE A 198 13.15 -5.82 1.97
C ILE A 198 13.68 -6.25 3.33
N ALA A 199 14.10 -7.51 3.41
CA ALA A 199 14.60 -8.08 4.65
C ALA A 199 15.90 -7.39 5.09
N THR A 200 15.95 -7.03 6.38
CA THR A 200 17.09 -6.40 7.05
C THR A 200 17.50 -7.19 8.28
N MET A 201 18.72 -7.00 8.75
CA MET A 201 19.20 -7.64 9.96
C MET A 201 18.56 -7.03 11.21
N GLN A 202 18.67 -7.71 12.32
CA GLN A 202 18.14 -7.25 13.59
C GLN A 202 18.76 -5.89 13.98
N GLY A 203 17.90 -4.92 14.34
CA GLY A 203 18.32 -3.57 14.75
C GLY A 203 18.48 -2.58 13.59
N GLU A 204 18.31 -2.99 12.33
CA GLU A 204 18.48 -2.10 11.18
C GLU A 204 17.20 -1.36 10.75
N GLY A 205 16.06 -1.71 11.31
CA GLY A 205 14.76 -1.20 10.84
C GLY A 205 14.32 -1.81 9.49
N VAL A 206 13.13 -1.50 9.07
CA VAL A 206 12.57 -2.05 7.83
C VAL A 206 13.00 -1.20 6.64
N LYS A 207 13.43 -1.84 5.55
CA LYS A 207 13.71 -1.19 4.28
C LYS A 207 12.52 -1.34 3.34
N LEU A 208 12.05 -0.22 2.79
CA LEU A 208 10.91 -0.16 1.87
C LEU A 208 11.33 0.50 0.55
N ASN A 209 11.07 -0.17 -0.56
CA ASN A 209 11.25 0.40 -1.89
C ASN A 209 9.89 0.63 -2.55
N TYR A 210 9.76 1.78 -3.22
CA TYR A 210 8.53 2.24 -3.86
C TYR A 210 8.76 2.66 -5.30
N THR A 211 7.68 2.63 -6.09
CA THR A 211 7.59 3.38 -7.35
C THR A 211 6.43 4.35 -7.30
N THR A 212 6.50 5.42 -8.10
CA THR A 212 5.64 6.59 -7.94
C THR A 212 4.27 6.51 -8.62
N GLY A 213 4.12 5.76 -9.73
CA GLY A 213 3.13 6.11 -10.74
C GLY A 213 3.62 7.29 -11.58
N THR A 214 2.81 7.85 -12.44
CA THR A 214 3.22 8.91 -13.37
C THR A 214 2.16 9.97 -13.59
N VAL A 215 2.59 11.19 -13.93
CA VAL A 215 1.72 12.33 -14.25
C VAL A 215 1.49 12.48 -15.76
N THR A 216 2.16 11.69 -16.60
CA THR A 216 2.08 11.81 -18.06
C THR A 216 1.07 10.84 -18.68
N GLN A 217 0.53 11.22 -19.85
CA GLN A 217 -0.37 10.41 -20.65
C GLN A 217 0.29 9.11 -21.12
N ARG A 218 -0.54 8.11 -21.39
CA ARG A 218 -0.10 6.85 -21.99
C ARG A 218 0.43 7.09 -23.40
N ASN A 219 1.64 6.65 -23.67
CA ASN A 219 2.24 6.72 -25.00
C ASN A 219 3.12 5.48 -25.23
N TYR A 220 2.47 4.35 -25.49
CA TYR A 220 3.15 3.07 -25.64
C TYR A 220 2.98 2.53 -27.08
N ILE A 221 4.02 1.86 -27.55
CA ILE A 221 3.94 1.12 -28.81
C ILE A 221 2.97 -0.03 -28.65
N GLN A 222 2.01 -0.17 -29.57
CA GLN A 222 0.96 -1.19 -29.54
C GLN A 222 1.51 -2.58 -29.95
N LYS A 223 2.52 -3.05 -29.17
CA LYS A 223 3.04 -4.41 -29.16
C LYS A 223 2.83 -4.99 -27.76
N ARG A 224 3.01 -6.28 -27.60
CA ARG A 224 2.75 -7.01 -26.35
C ARG A 224 3.27 -6.30 -25.10
N GLU A 225 4.55 -5.91 -25.10
CA GLU A 225 5.20 -5.25 -23.95
C GLU A 225 4.63 -3.86 -23.68
N GLY A 226 4.32 -3.10 -24.74
CA GLY A 226 3.70 -1.78 -24.64
C GLY A 226 2.26 -1.85 -24.13
N VAL A 227 1.45 -2.80 -24.63
CA VAL A 227 0.08 -3.03 -24.14
C VAL A 227 0.06 -3.45 -22.67
N ILE A 228 1.01 -4.30 -22.24
CA ILE A 228 1.16 -4.66 -20.83
C ILE A 228 1.55 -3.44 -19.99
N ALA A 229 2.47 -2.60 -20.47
CA ALA A 229 2.87 -1.38 -19.77
C ALA A 229 1.71 -0.39 -19.66
N GLU A 230 0.94 -0.22 -20.72
CA GLU A 230 -0.27 0.61 -20.75
C GLU A 230 -1.31 0.15 -19.74
N PHE A 231 -1.55 -1.16 -19.64
CA PHE A 231 -2.44 -1.76 -18.65
C PHE A 231 -2.00 -1.48 -17.21
N HIS A 232 -0.69 -1.45 -16.96
CA HIS A 232 -0.12 -1.18 -15.63
C HIS A 232 0.21 0.29 -15.36
N HIS A 233 -0.04 1.16 -16.31
CA HIS A 233 0.19 2.59 -16.16
C HIS A 233 -0.78 3.19 -15.14
N ILE A 234 -0.26 3.80 -14.11
CA ILE A 234 -1.02 4.41 -13.03
C ILE A 234 -0.82 5.93 -13.05
N TYR A 235 -1.89 6.66 -13.21
CA TYR A 235 -1.93 8.08 -12.94
C TYR A 235 -1.86 8.30 -11.44
N GLY A 236 -0.71 8.76 -10.93
CA GLY A 236 -0.51 8.85 -9.50
C GLY A 236 0.83 9.43 -9.07
N ALA A 237 0.97 9.51 -7.77
CA ALA A 237 2.13 10.02 -7.06
C ALA A 237 2.27 9.32 -5.70
N LEU A 238 3.32 9.66 -4.96
CA LEU A 238 3.48 9.35 -3.54
C LEU A 238 3.52 10.64 -2.75
N LEU A 239 2.79 10.69 -1.64
CA LEU A 239 2.96 11.73 -0.62
C LEU A 239 3.96 11.23 0.42
N VAL A 240 5.00 11.99 0.66
CA VAL A 240 6.01 11.74 1.70
C VAL A 240 5.91 12.82 2.75
N GLU A 241 5.82 12.43 4.01
CA GLU A 241 5.90 13.31 5.17
C GLU A 241 7.17 12.98 5.94
N VAL A 242 7.91 14.01 6.37
CA VAL A 242 9.13 13.87 7.16
C VAL A 242 9.04 14.81 8.36
N ASN A 243 9.19 14.28 9.56
CA ASN A 243 9.17 15.07 10.81
C ASN A 243 10.58 15.58 11.20
N SER A 244 10.64 16.35 12.28
CA SER A 244 11.91 16.92 12.79
C SER A 244 12.93 15.91 13.29
N GLU A 245 12.52 14.67 13.54
CA GLU A 245 13.40 13.57 13.92
C GLU A 245 13.94 12.80 12.70
N GLY A 246 13.51 13.17 11.49
CA GLY A 246 13.85 12.48 10.26
C GLY A 246 13.00 11.25 9.96
N ASN A 247 12.05 10.91 10.84
CA ASN A 247 11.10 9.84 10.58
C ASN A 247 10.20 10.22 9.40
N TRP A 248 9.79 9.23 8.61
CA TRP A 248 9.04 9.46 7.40
C TRP A 248 7.90 8.46 7.18
N TRP A 249 6.85 8.92 6.48
CA TRP A 249 5.70 8.13 6.08
C TRP A 249 5.41 8.37 4.60
N VAL A 250 5.04 7.30 3.89
CA VAL A 250 4.77 7.35 2.44
C VAL A 250 3.38 6.81 2.19
N ARG A 251 2.57 7.58 1.44
CA ARG A 251 1.22 7.18 1.01
C ARG A 251 1.08 7.26 -0.50
N GLN A 252 0.29 6.34 -1.07
CA GLN A 252 0.03 6.30 -2.51
C GLN A 252 -1.14 7.22 -2.85
N LEU A 253 -0.91 8.13 -3.78
CA LEU A 253 -1.89 9.05 -4.36
C LEU A 253 -2.24 8.56 -5.77
N ASN A 254 -3.37 7.87 -5.92
CA ASN A 254 -3.77 7.28 -7.20
C ASN A 254 -5.09 7.90 -7.67
N GLN A 255 -5.08 8.57 -8.83
CA GLN A 255 -6.30 9.13 -9.39
C GLN A 255 -7.22 8.04 -9.95
N ASP A 256 -8.50 8.17 -9.70
CA ASP A 256 -9.52 7.35 -10.35
C ASP A 256 -9.89 7.98 -11.70
N GLU A 257 -9.58 7.29 -12.79
CA GLU A 257 -9.80 7.79 -14.15
C GLU A 257 -11.29 7.96 -14.49
N GLY A 258 -12.17 7.19 -13.84
CA GLY A 258 -13.61 7.26 -14.10
C GLY A 258 -14.29 8.47 -13.45
N THR A 259 -13.78 8.94 -12.32
CA THR A 259 -14.35 10.04 -11.53
C THR A 259 -13.49 11.28 -11.48
N GLY A 260 -12.24 11.21 -11.92
CA GLY A 260 -11.24 12.26 -11.81
C GLY A 260 -10.80 12.55 -10.36
N THR A 261 -11.16 11.69 -9.41
CA THR A 261 -10.89 11.94 -7.99
C THR A 261 -9.54 11.40 -7.55
N LEU A 262 -8.84 12.19 -6.74
CA LEU A 262 -7.63 11.83 -6.01
C LEU A 262 -7.93 11.92 -4.51
N GLN A 263 -7.63 10.88 -3.73
CA GLN A 263 -7.90 10.88 -2.29
C GLN A 263 -6.64 10.54 -1.49
N ASP A 264 -6.37 11.32 -0.46
CA ASP A 264 -5.41 11.02 0.60
C ASP A 264 -6.13 11.04 1.95
N LEU A 265 -6.32 9.86 2.54
CA LEU A 265 -7.01 9.68 3.83
C LEU A 265 -8.41 10.34 3.80
N GLY A 266 -8.65 11.32 4.70
CA GLY A 266 -9.89 12.09 4.76
C GLY A 266 -9.96 13.29 3.79
N VAL A 267 -8.99 13.46 2.90
CA VAL A 267 -8.91 14.57 1.95
C VAL A 267 -9.15 14.09 0.52
N LEU A 268 -10.16 14.62 -0.13
CA LEU A 268 -10.52 14.34 -1.52
C LEU A 268 -10.21 15.56 -2.39
N VAL A 269 -9.57 15.34 -3.53
CA VAL A 269 -9.33 16.37 -4.53
C VAL A 269 -10.01 15.99 -5.85
N LYS A 270 -10.72 16.94 -6.42
CA LYS A 270 -11.36 16.82 -7.73
C LYS A 270 -11.36 18.16 -8.45
N ASP A 271 -10.98 18.18 -9.72
CA ASP A 271 -10.94 19.40 -10.55
C ASP A 271 -10.16 20.54 -9.83
N GLY A 272 -9.06 20.21 -9.16
CA GLY A 272 -8.24 21.13 -8.40
C GLY A 272 -8.87 21.68 -7.10
N LYS A 273 -10.01 21.12 -6.65
CA LYS A 273 -10.71 21.52 -5.43
C LYS A 273 -10.53 20.47 -4.34
N VAL A 274 -10.15 20.93 -3.16
CA VAL A 274 -9.96 20.10 -1.97
C VAL A 274 -11.23 20.04 -1.14
N THR A 275 -11.60 18.85 -0.68
CA THR A 275 -12.71 18.56 0.25
C THR A 275 -12.19 17.72 1.40
N GLU A 276 -12.44 18.14 2.62
CA GLU A 276 -12.06 17.45 3.85
C GLU A 276 -13.19 16.60 4.43
N GLY A 277 -12.87 15.75 5.41
CA GLY A 277 -13.83 14.96 6.18
C GLY A 277 -14.44 13.81 5.40
N VAL A 278 -13.80 13.36 4.32
CA VAL A 278 -14.27 12.24 3.52
C VAL A 278 -13.89 10.92 4.18
N ARG A 279 -14.88 10.09 4.49
CA ARG A 279 -14.67 8.77 5.07
C ARG A 279 -14.01 7.82 4.08
N VAL A 280 -13.23 6.87 4.59
CA VAL A 280 -12.67 5.79 3.77
C VAL A 280 -13.65 4.60 3.69
N GLU A 281 -13.53 3.78 2.65
CA GLU A 281 -14.40 2.60 2.48
C GLU A 281 -14.02 1.50 3.47
N SER A 282 -12.73 1.18 3.59
CA SER A 282 -12.29 0.15 4.54
C SER A 282 -10.84 0.32 4.98
N ILE A 283 -10.56 -0.30 6.15
CA ILE A 283 -9.21 -0.57 6.63
C ILE A 283 -9.05 -2.09 6.72
N THR A 284 -8.03 -2.64 6.05
CA THR A 284 -7.55 -4.01 6.25
C THR A 284 -6.34 -3.92 7.17
N HIS A 285 -6.53 -4.36 8.42
CA HIS A 285 -5.48 -4.32 9.43
C HIS A 285 -4.43 -5.39 9.16
N GLY A 286 -3.19 -5.12 9.57
CA GLY A 286 -2.16 -6.14 9.67
C GLY A 286 -2.51 -7.17 10.75
N ASP A 287 -1.96 -8.37 10.64
CA ASP A 287 -2.25 -9.51 11.52
C ASP A 287 -2.09 -9.15 12.99
N LEU A 288 -3.11 -9.45 13.81
CA LEU A 288 -3.17 -9.02 15.21
C LEU A 288 -2.33 -9.90 16.14
N HIS A 289 -2.47 -11.22 16.00
CA HIS A 289 -1.84 -12.23 16.86
C HIS A 289 -2.01 -11.98 18.37
N GLY A 290 -3.18 -11.57 18.79
CA GLY A 290 -3.64 -11.37 20.15
C GLY A 290 -2.56 -11.14 21.20
N THR A 291 -1.95 -12.23 21.68
CA THR A 291 -0.92 -12.22 22.74
C THR A 291 0.42 -11.60 22.32
N PHE A 292 0.69 -11.50 21.02
CA PHE A 292 1.86 -10.83 20.45
C PHE A 292 1.57 -9.46 19.86
N ALA A 293 0.31 -9.01 19.92
CA ALA A 293 -0.06 -7.66 19.49
C ALA A 293 0.84 -6.61 20.18
N ASP A 294 1.35 -5.66 19.40
CA ASP A 294 2.11 -4.54 19.94
C ASP A 294 1.13 -3.49 20.49
N PRO A 295 1.13 -3.19 21.79
CA PRO A 295 0.19 -2.23 22.36
C PRO A 295 0.26 -0.85 21.71
N THR A 296 1.46 -0.40 21.31
CA THR A 296 1.65 0.89 20.65
C THR A 296 1.02 0.90 19.26
N VAL A 297 1.17 -0.18 18.52
CA VAL A 297 0.57 -0.33 17.18
C VAL A 297 -0.96 -0.43 17.30
N VAL A 298 -1.46 -1.18 18.28
CA VAL A 298 -2.92 -1.29 18.53
C VAL A 298 -3.51 0.08 18.85
N GLU A 299 -2.92 0.84 19.79
CA GLU A 299 -3.41 2.20 20.13
C GLU A 299 -3.39 3.14 18.92
N THR A 300 -2.34 3.07 18.12
CA THR A 300 -2.22 3.86 16.90
C THR A 300 -3.28 3.47 15.86
N SER A 301 -3.56 2.17 15.73
CA SER A 301 -4.59 1.64 14.84
C SER A 301 -5.99 2.07 15.26
N LEU A 302 -6.26 2.11 16.57
CA LEU A 302 -7.55 2.59 17.09
C LEU A 302 -7.74 4.08 16.85
N LYS A 303 -6.71 4.90 17.03
CA LYS A 303 -6.76 6.35 16.67
C LYS A 303 -7.00 6.53 15.17
N MET A 304 -6.34 5.76 14.31
CA MET A 304 -6.55 5.78 12.86
C MET A 304 -8.00 5.39 12.52
N LEU A 305 -8.54 4.36 13.17
CA LEU A 305 -9.91 3.90 12.99
C LEU A 305 -10.92 5.02 13.34
N ASP A 306 -10.71 5.70 14.46
CA ASP A 306 -11.59 6.78 14.94
C ASP A 306 -11.51 8.02 14.03
N GLU A 307 -10.35 8.31 13.46
CA GLU A 307 -10.17 9.44 12.56
C GLU A 307 -10.72 9.18 11.15
N LEU A 308 -10.38 8.04 10.55
CA LEU A 308 -10.75 7.73 9.17
C LEU A 308 -12.18 7.19 9.03
N GLN A 309 -12.79 6.73 10.12
CA GLN A 309 -14.16 6.23 10.19
C GLN A 309 -14.54 5.30 9.03
N PRO A 310 -13.81 4.19 8.80
CA PRO A 310 -14.08 3.29 7.69
C PRO A 310 -15.49 2.68 7.80
N LYS A 311 -16.12 2.43 6.66
CA LYS A 311 -17.38 1.70 6.59
C LYS A 311 -17.21 0.21 6.99
N TYR A 312 -16.05 -0.36 6.65
CA TYR A 312 -15.67 -1.73 7.01
C TYR A 312 -14.26 -1.76 7.60
N GLN A 313 -14.03 -2.68 8.53
CA GLN A 313 -12.68 -3.05 8.96
C GLN A 313 -12.52 -4.56 8.89
N PHE A 314 -11.36 -5.00 8.41
CA PHE A 314 -11.01 -6.41 8.26
C PHE A 314 -9.87 -6.74 9.22
N LEU A 315 -10.10 -7.75 10.08
CA LEU A 315 -9.12 -8.25 11.04
C LEU A 315 -8.67 -9.64 10.62
N HIS A 316 -7.39 -9.89 10.75
CA HIS A 316 -6.72 -11.12 10.33
C HIS A 316 -5.90 -11.68 11.48
N ASP A 317 -5.76 -13.01 11.56
CA ASP A 317 -5.01 -13.73 12.60
C ASP A 317 -5.24 -13.09 13.97
N VAL A 318 -6.50 -13.12 14.45
CA VAL A 318 -6.90 -12.35 15.63
C VAL A 318 -6.33 -12.92 16.93
N MET A 319 -5.98 -14.22 16.95
CA MET A 319 -5.26 -14.85 18.06
C MET A 319 -3.95 -15.47 17.59
N GLU A 320 -3.03 -15.76 18.50
CA GLU A 320 -1.82 -16.52 18.22
C GLU A 320 -2.04 -18.03 18.28
N GLY A 321 -2.98 -18.45 19.11
CA GLY A 321 -3.30 -19.86 19.32
C GLY A 321 -2.20 -20.63 20.04
N ALA A 322 -1.53 -20.04 21.03
CA ALA A 322 -0.37 -20.61 21.69
C ALA A 322 -0.61 -22.04 22.21
N ALA A 323 -1.80 -22.34 22.77
CA ALA A 323 -2.18 -23.66 23.23
C ALA A 323 -2.42 -24.67 22.10
N VAL A 324 -2.82 -24.19 20.91
CA VAL A 324 -3.25 -25.03 19.78
C VAL A 324 -2.30 -25.00 18.58
N ASN A 325 -1.27 -24.15 18.61
CA ASN A 325 -0.31 -23.93 17.55
C ASN A 325 0.42 -25.25 17.16
N PRO A 326 0.22 -25.76 15.94
CA PRO A 326 0.83 -27.04 15.50
C PRO A 326 2.34 -26.96 15.38
N HIS A 327 2.91 -25.79 15.13
CA HIS A 327 4.36 -25.60 15.03
C HIS A 327 5.01 -25.70 16.40
N GLN A 328 4.44 -25.05 17.41
CA GLN A 328 4.95 -25.12 18.77
C GLN A 328 4.85 -26.54 19.35
N ARG A 329 3.75 -27.25 19.08
CA ARG A 329 3.58 -28.63 19.56
C ARG A 329 4.56 -29.62 18.99
N LYS A 330 4.99 -29.46 17.74
CA LYS A 330 5.93 -30.35 17.06
C LYS A 330 7.36 -30.23 17.59
N TYR A 331 7.76 -29.00 17.95
CA TYR A 331 9.14 -28.67 18.35
C TYR A 331 9.25 -28.22 19.81
N ASN A 332 8.16 -28.31 20.58
CA ASN A 332 8.09 -27.82 21.94
C ASN A 332 9.10 -28.53 22.86
N THR A 333 10.16 -27.81 23.16
CA THR A 333 11.04 -28.14 24.29
C THR A 333 10.33 -27.85 25.61
N ASN A 334 10.83 -28.42 26.70
CA ASN A 334 10.30 -28.09 28.01
C ASN A 334 10.43 -26.59 28.35
N HIS A 335 11.43 -25.91 27.80
CA HIS A 335 11.61 -24.47 28.00
C HIS A 335 10.49 -23.66 27.34
N GLU A 336 10.12 -23.97 26.10
CA GLU A 336 9.02 -23.29 25.40
C GLU A 336 7.67 -23.55 26.10
N LYS A 337 7.38 -24.79 26.49
CA LYS A 337 6.19 -25.12 27.26
C LYS A 337 6.13 -24.39 28.60
N PHE A 338 7.26 -24.28 29.28
CA PHE A 338 7.36 -23.53 30.52
C PHE A 338 7.11 -22.03 30.32
N HIS A 339 7.59 -21.46 29.24
CA HIS A 339 7.35 -20.06 28.86
C HIS A 339 5.86 -19.79 28.60
N ILE A 340 5.20 -20.67 27.83
CA ILE A 340 3.76 -20.59 27.56
C ILE A 340 2.97 -20.73 28.87
N TRP A 341 3.39 -21.66 29.74
CA TRP A 341 2.78 -21.87 31.04
C TRP A 341 2.93 -20.66 31.97
N LEU A 342 4.11 -20.05 32.04
CA LEU A 342 4.35 -18.85 32.84
C LEU A 342 3.44 -17.68 32.43
N ARG A 343 3.10 -17.58 31.15
CA ARG A 343 2.22 -16.56 30.59
C ARG A 343 0.73 -16.91 30.73
N GLY A 344 0.41 -18.10 31.20
CA GLY A 344 -0.96 -18.60 31.33
C GLY A 344 -1.60 -19.08 30.03
N TYR A 345 -0.91 -18.97 28.90
CA TYR A 345 -1.45 -19.32 27.56
C TYR A 345 -1.32 -20.81 27.21
N HIS A 346 -0.93 -21.66 28.16
CA HIS A 346 -1.16 -23.09 28.05
C HIS A 346 -2.66 -23.44 28.15
N LYS A 347 -3.50 -22.52 28.63
CA LYS A 347 -4.94 -22.62 28.65
C LYS A 347 -5.53 -21.79 27.51
N LEU A 348 -6.29 -22.44 26.64
CA LEU A 348 -6.93 -21.80 25.50
C LEU A 348 -7.97 -20.75 25.92
N ASP A 349 -8.68 -20.99 27.04
CA ASP A 349 -9.68 -20.05 27.57
C ASP A 349 -9.08 -18.69 27.92
N ASN A 350 -7.88 -18.65 28.51
CA ASN A 350 -7.19 -17.40 28.82
C ASN A 350 -6.92 -16.59 27.54
N GLU A 351 -6.45 -17.25 26.50
CA GLU A 351 -6.17 -16.60 25.22
C GLU A 351 -7.47 -16.12 24.53
N LEU A 352 -8.54 -16.91 24.60
CA LEU A 352 -9.84 -16.53 24.07
C LEU A 352 -10.42 -15.30 24.77
N VAL A 353 -10.28 -15.21 26.11
CA VAL A 353 -10.72 -14.04 26.90
C VAL A 353 -9.93 -12.78 26.50
N ASP A 354 -8.61 -12.89 26.38
CA ASP A 354 -7.78 -11.74 26.02
C ASP A 354 -7.98 -11.32 24.55
N THR A 355 -8.18 -12.27 23.65
CA THR A 355 -8.55 -12.00 22.26
C THR A 355 -9.92 -11.30 22.18
N ALA A 356 -10.92 -11.78 22.92
CA ALA A 356 -12.23 -11.14 22.96
C ALA A 356 -12.15 -9.68 23.42
N LYS A 357 -11.41 -9.39 24.50
CA LYS A 357 -11.17 -8.02 24.98
C LYS A 357 -10.46 -7.16 23.94
N LEU A 358 -9.46 -7.71 23.24
CA LEU A 358 -8.76 -6.99 22.17
C LEU A 358 -9.72 -6.66 21.02
N LEU A 359 -10.55 -7.60 20.57
CA LEU A 359 -11.52 -7.40 19.51
C LEU A 359 -12.58 -6.36 19.89
N GLU A 360 -13.07 -6.37 21.14
CA GLU A 360 -14.03 -5.37 21.64
C GLU A 360 -13.48 -3.94 21.54
N ARG A 361 -12.17 -3.74 21.66
CA ARG A 361 -11.54 -2.42 21.48
C ARG A 361 -11.61 -1.91 20.03
N TYR A 362 -11.70 -2.80 19.05
CA TYR A 362 -11.85 -2.43 17.64
C TYR A 362 -13.29 -2.13 17.23
N GLU A 363 -14.29 -2.54 18.04
CA GLU A 363 -15.69 -2.33 17.70
C GLU A 363 -16.06 -0.83 17.68
N ARG A 364 -16.70 -0.41 16.59
CA ARG A 364 -17.18 0.95 16.39
C ARG A 364 -18.56 0.96 15.76
N PRO A 365 -19.50 1.82 16.23
CA PRO A 365 -20.86 1.88 15.68
C PRO A 365 -20.89 2.34 14.21
N PHE A 366 -19.87 3.07 13.77
CA PHE A 366 -19.75 3.57 12.39
C PHE A 366 -19.10 2.56 11.43
N SER A 367 -18.53 1.46 11.92
CA SER A 367 -17.77 0.50 11.11
C SER A 367 -18.29 -0.91 11.32
N LYS A 368 -18.41 -1.67 10.22
CA LYS A 368 -18.69 -3.10 10.31
C LYS A 368 -17.41 -3.89 10.44
N THR A 369 -17.22 -4.54 11.59
CA THR A 369 -16.07 -5.43 11.82
C THR A 369 -16.29 -6.78 11.12
N VAL A 370 -15.25 -7.24 10.41
CA VAL A 370 -15.21 -8.53 9.71
C VAL A 370 -13.92 -9.24 10.10
N ILE A 371 -14.04 -10.43 10.67
CA ILE A 371 -12.91 -11.32 10.94
C ILE A 371 -12.77 -12.26 9.75
N VAL A 372 -11.62 -12.25 9.13
CA VAL A 372 -11.31 -13.05 7.93
C VAL A 372 -10.76 -14.39 8.38
N ASP A 373 -11.24 -15.48 7.77
CA ASP A 373 -10.71 -16.83 8.04
C ASP A 373 -9.21 -16.90 7.78
N SER A 374 -8.45 -17.35 8.77
CA SER A 374 -6.99 -17.35 8.76
C SER A 374 -6.39 -18.62 9.39
N ASN A 375 -5.08 -18.81 9.21
CA ASN A 375 -4.43 -20.05 9.65
C ASN A 375 -4.25 -20.14 11.17
N HIS A 376 -4.01 -19.03 11.89
CA HIS A 376 -3.83 -19.05 13.34
C HIS A 376 -5.17 -19.19 14.10
N ASP A 377 -6.25 -18.83 13.47
CA ASP A 377 -7.58 -18.76 14.04
C ASP A 377 -8.33 -20.10 13.94
N ASP A 378 -9.38 -20.16 13.15
CA ASP A 378 -10.28 -21.30 13.01
C ASP A 378 -9.56 -22.57 12.51
N ALA A 379 -8.60 -22.41 11.57
CA ALA A 379 -7.90 -23.54 10.99
C ALA A 379 -7.02 -24.30 12.00
N TRP A 380 -6.34 -23.59 12.92
CA TRP A 380 -5.54 -24.24 13.97
C TRP A 380 -6.39 -24.89 15.05
N ILE A 381 -7.51 -24.27 15.45
CA ILE A 381 -8.46 -24.90 16.39
C ILE A 381 -8.98 -26.20 15.79
N LYS A 382 -9.45 -26.20 14.55
CA LYS A 382 -9.94 -27.41 13.86
C LYS A 382 -8.87 -28.48 13.73
N ARG A 383 -7.62 -28.08 13.43
CA ARG A 383 -6.50 -29.00 13.36
C ARG A 383 -6.19 -29.59 14.73
N TRP A 384 -6.22 -28.80 15.78
CA TRP A 384 -6.04 -29.26 17.16
C TRP A 384 -7.12 -30.29 17.55
N LEU A 385 -8.41 -29.98 17.29
CA LEU A 385 -9.53 -30.90 17.53
C LEU A 385 -9.41 -32.23 16.79
N ARG A 386 -8.79 -32.26 15.61
CA ARG A 386 -8.62 -33.46 14.81
C ARG A 386 -7.42 -34.31 15.22
N GLU A 387 -6.30 -33.68 15.57
CA GLU A 387 -5.00 -34.33 15.69
C GLU A 387 -4.54 -34.53 17.13
N TYR A 388 -5.18 -33.86 18.10
CA TYR A 388 -4.66 -33.82 19.45
C TYR A 388 -5.31 -34.82 20.39
N ASP A 389 -4.51 -35.40 21.29
CA ASP A 389 -5.01 -36.28 22.36
C ASP A 389 -5.28 -35.43 23.61
N TYR A 390 -6.53 -35.04 23.82
CA TYR A 390 -6.98 -34.21 24.94
C TYR A 390 -6.68 -34.83 26.31
N ARG A 391 -6.53 -36.17 26.41
CA ARG A 391 -6.18 -36.85 27.63
C ARG A 391 -4.77 -36.49 28.16
N LYS A 392 -3.93 -35.91 27.32
CA LYS A 392 -2.58 -35.42 27.64
C LYS A 392 -2.55 -33.93 27.96
N ASP A 393 -3.71 -33.27 27.98
CA ASP A 393 -3.83 -31.83 28.19
C ASP A 393 -4.99 -31.51 29.15
N PRO A 394 -4.85 -31.89 30.44
CA PRO A 394 -5.93 -31.67 31.43
C PRO A 394 -6.46 -30.23 31.50
N PRO A 395 -5.59 -29.17 31.36
CA PRO A 395 -6.07 -27.78 31.39
C PRO A 395 -7.06 -27.41 30.30
N ASN A 396 -7.00 -28.07 29.13
CA ASN A 396 -7.85 -27.75 27.97
C ASN A 396 -8.89 -28.84 27.66
N THR A 397 -9.04 -29.86 28.52
CA THR A 397 -9.91 -31.02 28.27
C THR A 397 -11.39 -30.59 28.10
N GLU A 398 -11.89 -29.72 28.98
CA GLU A 398 -13.29 -29.26 28.92
C GLU A 398 -13.59 -28.52 27.63
N ILE A 399 -12.74 -27.52 27.27
CA ILE A 399 -12.84 -26.76 26.02
C ILE A 399 -12.76 -27.70 24.82
N PHE A 400 -11.79 -28.62 24.81
CA PHE A 400 -11.62 -29.57 23.71
C PHE A 400 -12.90 -30.38 23.47
N LEU A 401 -13.46 -30.97 24.51
CA LEU A 401 -14.66 -31.82 24.39
C LEU A 401 -15.89 -31.01 23.99
N ASP A 402 -16.02 -29.78 24.48
CA ASP A 402 -17.12 -28.89 24.12
C ASP A 402 -17.05 -28.46 22.65
N LEU A 403 -15.88 -28.04 22.17
CA LEU A 403 -15.65 -27.66 20.76
C LEU A 403 -15.83 -28.87 19.83
N GLN A 404 -15.43 -30.07 20.27
CA GLN A 404 -15.73 -31.31 19.54
C GLN A 404 -17.22 -31.57 19.44
N ALA A 405 -17.94 -31.46 20.54
CA ALA A 405 -19.39 -31.65 20.58
C ALA A 405 -20.13 -30.66 19.68
N TYR A 406 -19.69 -29.37 19.70
CA TYR A 406 -20.18 -28.35 18.80
C TYR A 406 -19.92 -28.71 17.34
N LEU A 407 -18.67 -29.05 16.98
CA LEU A 407 -18.27 -29.37 15.62
C LEU A 407 -19.07 -30.58 15.08
N TYR A 408 -19.16 -31.68 15.84
CA TYR A 408 -19.93 -32.87 15.45
C TYR A 408 -21.44 -32.56 15.37
N GLY A 409 -21.95 -31.71 16.24
CA GLY A 409 -23.34 -31.25 16.19
C GLY A 409 -23.66 -30.50 14.92
N GLN A 410 -22.79 -29.59 14.50
CA GLN A 410 -22.93 -28.85 13.25
C GLN A 410 -22.80 -29.74 12.02
N ILE A 411 -21.83 -30.67 12.01
CA ILE A 411 -21.68 -31.65 10.93
C ILE A 411 -22.96 -32.50 10.81
N ARG A 412 -23.49 -33.02 11.92
CA ARG A 412 -24.72 -33.78 11.93
C ARG A 412 -25.92 -32.99 11.39
N ASN A 413 -26.08 -31.74 11.81
CA ASN A 413 -27.13 -30.88 11.33
C ASN A 413 -26.99 -30.58 9.83
N GLY A 414 -25.79 -30.36 9.33
CA GLY A 414 -25.50 -30.12 7.92
C GLY A 414 -25.82 -31.33 7.02
N VAL A 415 -25.76 -32.57 7.54
CA VAL A 415 -26.07 -33.78 6.77
C VAL A 415 -27.60 -33.94 6.56
N THR A 416 -28.44 -33.29 7.35
CA THR A 416 -29.91 -33.36 7.21
C THR A 416 -30.46 -32.41 6.14
N ASP A 417 -29.68 -31.40 5.70
CA ASP A 417 -30.03 -30.47 4.66
C ASP A 417 -29.32 -30.83 3.35
N GLU A 418 -30.06 -30.98 2.23
CA GLU A 418 -29.54 -31.43 0.95
C GLU A 418 -28.52 -30.46 0.34
N GLN A 419 -28.65 -29.15 0.57
CA GLN A 419 -27.68 -28.13 0.16
C GLN A 419 -26.39 -28.20 0.99
N SER A 420 -26.48 -28.53 2.28
CA SER A 420 -25.34 -28.69 3.17
C SER A 420 -24.60 -30.00 2.95
N ARG A 421 -25.26 -31.05 2.46
CA ARG A 421 -24.62 -32.33 2.10
C ARG A 421 -23.54 -32.17 1.04
N ALA A 422 -23.77 -31.33 0.04
CA ALA A 422 -22.78 -31.05 -1.01
C ALA A 422 -21.56 -30.29 -0.47
N ARG A 423 -21.72 -29.49 0.58
CA ARG A 423 -20.67 -28.68 1.20
C ARG A 423 -19.85 -29.46 2.23
N VAL A 424 -20.46 -30.36 2.95
CA VAL A 424 -19.81 -31.21 3.97
C VAL A 424 -19.10 -32.43 3.38
N ALA A 425 -19.13 -32.61 2.05
CA ALA A 425 -18.54 -33.77 1.35
C ALA A 425 -17.01 -33.95 1.54
N ASN A 426 -16.33 -33.00 2.19
CA ASN A 426 -14.92 -33.19 2.58
C ASN A 426 -14.79 -33.40 4.10
N PRO A 427 -14.73 -34.64 4.59
CA PRO A 427 -14.70 -34.93 6.02
C PRO A 427 -13.41 -34.47 6.73
N LYS A 428 -12.39 -34.02 5.97
CA LYS A 428 -11.10 -33.60 6.54
C LYS A 428 -11.12 -32.21 7.17
N MET A 429 -11.97 -31.29 6.68
CA MET A 429 -12.12 -29.95 7.23
C MET A 429 -13.51 -29.38 6.87
N PRO A 430 -14.48 -29.36 7.77
CA PRO A 430 -15.75 -28.68 7.52
C PRO A 430 -15.51 -27.18 7.39
N ARG A 431 -15.56 -26.68 6.15
CA ARG A 431 -15.28 -25.27 5.84
C ARG A 431 -16.42 -24.35 6.19
N ASP A 432 -17.62 -24.91 6.32
CA ASP A 432 -18.87 -24.17 6.56
C ASP A 432 -19.19 -23.97 8.05
N ILE A 433 -18.27 -24.31 8.96
CA ILE A 433 -18.42 -24.18 10.39
C ILE A 433 -17.29 -23.31 10.92
N ASN A 434 -17.62 -22.21 11.60
CA ASN A 434 -16.65 -21.38 12.28
C ASN A 434 -16.58 -21.75 13.76
N VAL A 435 -15.52 -22.46 14.15
CA VAL A 435 -15.30 -22.91 15.54
C VAL A 435 -14.74 -21.77 16.39
N LEU A 436 -13.95 -20.87 15.78
CA LEU A 436 -13.41 -19.70 16.48
C LEU A 436 -14.53 -18.78 17.00
N GLU A 437 -15.54 -18.49 16.16
CA GLU A 437 -16.67 -17.67 16.60
C GLU A 437 -17.36 -18.28 17.82
N TYR A 438 -17.64 -19.57 17.78
CA TYR A 438 -18.25 -20.27 18.91
C TYR A 438 -17.35 -20.21 20.16
N ALA A 439 -16.05 -20.48 20.01
CA ALA A 439 -15.09 -20.45 21.12
C ALA A 439 -14.99 -19.06 21.76
N LEU A 440 -14.86 -18.01 20.97
CA LEU A 440 -14.79 -16.62 21.44
C LEU A 440 -16.07 -16.21 22.17
N ARG A 441 -17.25 -16.58 21.63
CA ARG A 441 -18.54 -16.23 22.27
C ARG A 441 -18.73 -16.98 23.56
N LYS A 442 -18.46 -18.27 23.58
CA LYS A 442 -18.75 -19.14 24.75
C LYS A 442 -17.72 -18.98 25.85
N PHE A 443 -16.44 -19.06 25.53
CA PHE A 443 -15.33 -19.07 26.48
C PHE A 443 -14.66 -17.70 26.61
N GLY A 444 -14.57 -16.92 25.54
CA GLY A 444 -14.02 -15.57 25.55
C GLY A 444 -14.98 -14.50 26.06
N GLY A 445 -16.27 -14.79 26.07
CA GLY A 445 -17.31 -13.82 26.46
C GLY A 445 -17.59 -12.74 25.43
N TYR A 446 -17.15 -12.91 24.17
CA TYR A 446 -17.32 -11.94 23.10
C TYR A 446 -18.78 -11.76 22.68
N LYS A 447 -19.30 -10.53 22.79
CA LYS A 447 -20.72 -10.23 22.55
C LYS A 447 -21.04 -9.51 21.23
N PRO A 448 -20.13 -8.68 20.65
CA PRO A 448 -20.44 -7.87 19.49
C PRO A 448 -20.97 -8.65 18.29
N LYS A 449 -21.75 -7.95 17.43
CA LYS A 449 -22.30 -8.51 16.18
C LYS A 449 -21.27 -8.41 15.04
N THR A 450 -20.11 -9.00 15.25
CA THR A 450 -19.06 -9.09 14.25
C THR A 450 -19.37 -10.18 13.25
N LYS A 451 -19.01 -9.96 11.98
CA LYS A 451 -19.10 -11.01 10.97
C LYS A 451 -17.82 -11.82 10.95
N PHE A 452 -17.92 -13.11 11.21
CA PHE A 452 -16.85 -14.07 10.97
C PHE A 452 -17.03 -14.66 9.57
N LEU A 453 -16.00 -14.60 8.74
CA LEU A 453 -16.02 -15.24 7.42
C LEU A 453 -15.70 -16.73 7.57
N LEU A 454 -16.34 -17.51 6.72
CA LEU A 454 -15.99 -18.91 6.52
C LEU A 454 -14.78 -19.02 5.57
N ALA A 455 -14.13 -20.17 5.59
CA ALA A 455 -13.05 -20.45 4.65
C ALA A 455 -13.53 -20.27 3.19
N ASP A 456 -12.78 -19.53 2.40
CA ASP A 456 -13.10 -19.18 1.01
C ASP A 456 -14.36 -18.30 0.82
N GLU A 457 -14.94 -17.73 1.89
CA GLU A 457 -16.07 -16.81 1.77
C GLU A 457 -15.61 -15.44 1.26
N PRO A 458 -16.10 -14.96 0.08
CA PRO A 458 -15.68 -13.69 -0.46
C PRO A 458 -16.36 -12.52 0.28
N PHE A 459 -15.61 -11.43 0.48
CA PHE A 459 -16.16 -10.16 0.95
C PHE A 459 -15.68 -9.01 0.07
N LYS A 460 -16.60 -8.46 -0.72
CA LYS A 460 -16.29 -7.44 -1.73
C LYS A 460 -16.70 -6.06 -1.28
N THR A 461 -15.80 -5.09 -1.44
CA THR A 461 -16.05 -3.66 -1.22
C THR A 461 -16.00 -2.88 -2.53
N CYS A 462 -16.31 -1.58 -2.49
CA CYS A 462 -16.27 -0.68 -3.65
C CYS A 462 -17.08 -1.21 -4.84
N ASN A 463 -18.34 -1.58 -4.61
CA ASN A 463 -19.23 -2.16 -5.63
C ASN A 463 -18.63 -3.39 -6.33
N GLY A 464 -17.98 -4.27 -5.56
CA GLY A 464 -17.43 -5.51 -6.08
C GLY A 464 -16.02 -5.41 -6.66
N LYS A 465 -15.39 -4.23 -6.64
CA LYS A 465 -14.06 -4.01 -7.23
C LYS A 465 -12.91 -4.64 -6.43
N ILE A 466 -13.00 -4.67 -5.10
CA ILE A 466 -11.93 -5.10 -4.19
C ILE A 466 -12.39 -6.28 -3.35
N GLU A 467 -11.64 -7.37 -3.39
CA GLU A 467 -11.83 -8.55 -2.55
C GLU A 467 -11.06 -8.40 -1.23
N ASN A 468 -11.70 -8.72 -0.10
CA ASN A 468 -11.12 -8.64 1.25
C ASN A 468 -11.35 -9.91 2.08
N GLY A 469 -11.99 -10.93 1.52
CA GLY A 469 -12.31 -12.18 2.24
C GLY A 469 -11.15 -13.19 2.26
N MET A 470 -9.94 -12.77 1.93
CA MET A 470 -8.77 -13.65 1.87
C MET A 470 -7.69 -13.18 2.83
N HIS A 471 -7.27 -14.05 3.73
CA HIS A 471 -6.10 -13.78 4.58
C HIS A 471 -4.79 -13.78 3.78
N GLY A 472 -4.58 -14.76 2.94
CA GLY A 472 -3.35 -14.87 2.12
C GLY A 472 -2.57 -16.16 2.34
N HIS A 473 -2.89 -16.98 3.33
CA HIS A 473 -2.22 -18.25 3.64
C HIS A 473 -2.49 -19.34 2.59
N LEU A 474 -3.63 -19.25 1.89
CA LEU A 474 -4.00 -20.15 0.80
C LEU A 474 -3.83 -19.46 -0.55
N GLY A 475 -3.08 -20.09 -1.43
CA GLY A 475 -2.93 -19.72 -2.82
C GLY A 475 -3.85 -20.52 -3.74
N PRO A 476 -3.73 -20.37 -5.07
CA PRO A 476 -4.58 -21.06 -6.04
C PRO A 476 -4.57 -22.58 -5.83
N ALA A 477 -5.76 -23.17 -5.84
CA ALA A 477 -6.00 -24.60 -5.64
C ALA A 477 -5.48 -25.15 -4.29
N GLY A 478 -5.50 -24.31 -3.23
CA GLY A 478 -5.11 -24.72 -1.87
C GLY A 478 -3.60 -24.87 -1.65
N ARG A 479 -2.77 -24.36 -2.58
CA ARG A 479 -1.32 -24.29 -2.40
C ARG A 479 -0.97 -23.24 -1.35
N PHE A 480 0.27 -23.21 -0.89
CA PHE A 480 0.77 -22.14 -0.04
C PHE A 480 0.60 -20.78 -0.72
N GLY A 481 0.01 -19.81 -0.01
CA GLY A 481 -0.24 -18.48 -0.52
C GLY A 481 1.03 -17.64 -0.49
N THR A 482 1.34 -16.98 -1.60
CA THR A 482 2.36 -15.95 -1.68
C THR A 482 1.82 -14.72 -2.40
N PRO A 483 2.30 -13.50 -2.10
CA PRO A 483 1.87 -12.32 -2.84
C PRO A 483 2.03 -12.44 -4.36
N GLU A 484 3.09 -13.11 -4.83
CA GLU A 484 3.35 -13.34 -6.24
C GLU A 484 2.31 -14.23 -6.90
N ASN A 485 1.87 -15.31 -6.24
CA ASN A 485 0.83 -16.20 -6.78
C ASN A 485 -0.54 -15.50 -6.75
N LEU A 486 -0.87 -14.84 -5.63
CA LEU A 486 -2.15 -14.17 -5.43
C LEU A 486 -2.31 -12.93 -6.32
N SER A 487 -1.20 -12.23 -6.65
CA SER A 487 -1.22 -11.10 -7.59
C SER A 487 -1.62 -11.47 -9.04
N LYS A 488 -1.64 -12.78 -9.36
CA LYS A 488 -2.05 -13.31 -10.67
C LYS A 488 -3.54 -13.62 -10.75
N MET A 489 -4.29 -13.42 -9.67
CA MET A 489 -5.75 -13.58 -9.72
C MET A 489 -6.38 -12.53 -10.62
N ALA A 490 -7.50 -12.88 -11.26
CA ALA A 490 -8.28 -11.99 -12.11
C ALA A 490 -9.06 -10.93 -11.30
N ARG A 491 -8.58 -10.54 -10.11
CA ARG A 491 -9.27 -9.64 -9.19
C ARG A 491 -8.28 -8.85 -8.34
N LYS A 492 -8.61 -7.59 -8.07
CA LYS A 492 -7.90 -6.77 -7.10
C LYS A 492 -8.30 -7.21 -5.69
N ALA A 493 -7.34 -7.33 -4.79
CA ALA A 493 -7.57 -7.81 -3.43
C ALA A 493 -6.68 -7.11 -2.40
N ASN A 494 -7.14 -7.15 -1.14
CA ASN A 494 -6.34 -6.88 0.04
C ASN A 494 -6.13 -8.21 0.78
N THR A 495 -4.94 -8.44 1.29
CA THR A 495 -4.57 -9.62 2.09
C THR A 495 -3.60 -9.24 3.20
N ALA A 496 -3.24 -10.20 4.05
CA ALA A 496 -2.26 -10.06 5.11
C ALA A 496 -1.30 -11.27 5.12
N HIS A 497 -1.16 -12.01 6.21
CA HIS A 497 -0.45 -13.28 6.38
C HIS A 497 1.08 -13.21 6.38
N THR A 498 1.69 -12.53 5.44
CA THR A 498 3.16 -12.57 5.31
C THR A 498 3.88 -11.63 6.26
N HIS A 499 3.16 -10.76 6.96
CA HIS A 499 3.65 -9.65 7.76
C HIS A 499 4.57 -8.67 7.00
N ALA A 500 4.84 -8.98 5.74
CA ALA A 500 5.67 -8.22 4.82
C ALA A 500 4.77 -7.40 3.88
N THR A 501 4.70 -6.10 4.12
CA THR A 501 3.84 -5.23 3.34
C THR A 501 4.32 -5.07 1.90
N GLY A 502 3.39 -4.87 0.97
CA GLY A 502 3.75 -4.64 -0.43
C GLY A 502 2.58 -4.44 -1.37
N ILE A 503 2.90 -3.94 -2.57
CA ILE A 503 1.97 -3.76 -3.68
C ILE A 503 2.46 -4.60 -4.86
N PHE A 504 1.65 -5.58 -5.25
CA PHE A 504 1.94 -6.58 -6.27
C PHE A 504 0.85 -6.56 -7.34
N ASN A 505 0.97 -5.69 -8.35
CA ASN A 505 -0.09 -5.43 -9.32
C ASN A 505 -1.38 -4.94 -8.65
N GLY A 506 -2.46 -5.72 -8.70
CA GLY A 506 -3.72 -5.40 -8.05
C GLY A 506 -3.87 -5.91 -6.62
N LEU A 507 -2.85 -6.57 -6.06
CA LEU A 507 -2.83 -7.06 -4.69
C LEU A 507 -2.11 -6.08 -3.77
N TYR A 508 -2.75 -5.71 -2.66
CA TYR A 508 -2.17 -4.95 -1.56
C TYR A 508 -2.08 -5.86 -0.34
N VAL A 509 -0.92 -5.92 0.29
CA VAL A 509 -0.65 -6.80 1.43
C VAL A 509 -0.39 -5.93 2.65
N ALA A 510 -1.22 -6.09 3.69
CA ALA A 510 -0.99 -5.51 4.99
C ALA A 510 0.17 -6.23 5.69
N GLY A 511 0.81 -5.56 6.61
CA GLY A 511 1.85 -6.17 7.44
C GLY A 511 1.27 -6.85 8.67
N THR A 512 1.74 -6.46 9.86
CA THR A 512 1.24 -6.98 11.13
C THR A 512 0.97 -5.86 12.14
N SER A 513 0.09 -6.10 13.09
CA SER A 513 -0.12 -5.27 14.29
C SER A 513 0.62 -5.82 15.51
N SER A 514 1.39 -6.88 15.32
CA SER A 514 2.18 -7.52 16.37
C SER A 514 3.59 -6.91 16.47
N LYS A 515 4.30 -7.32 17.49
CA LYS A 515 5.75 -7.05 17.58
C LYS A 515 6.45 -7.62 16.35
N LEU A 516 7.42 -6.88 15.81
CA LEU A 516 8.12 -7.25 14.58
C LEU A 516 9.12 -8.43 14.77
N ARG A 517 9.32 -8.87 16.00
CA ARG A 517 10.17 -10.02 16.30
C ARG A 517 9.55 -10.86 17.41
N TRP A 518 9.55 -12.14 17.16
CA TRP A 518 9.10 -13.16 18.10
C TRP A 518 10.23 -14.12 18.41
N ASP A 519 10.12 -14.87 19.50
CA ASP A 519 11.18 -15.78 19.96
C ASP A 519 11.57 -16.83 18.93
N TYR A 520 10.65 -17.22 18.04
CA TYR A 520 10.91 -18.20 16.99
C TYR A 520 11.25 -17.59 15.63
N THR A 521 11.15 -16.26 15.45
CA THR A 521 11.57 -15.61 14.21
C THR A 521 13.05 -15.27 14.26
N ARG A 522 13.84 -15.92 13.42
CA ARG A 522 15.30 -15.76 13.37
C ARG A 522 15.73 -15.27 11.98
N GLY A 523 16.89 -14.61 11.94
CA GLY A 523 17.48 -14.11 10.70
C GLY A 523 16.95 -12.76 10.25
N PRO A 524 17.23 -12.37 8.98
CA PRO A 524 16.72 -11.14 8.41
C PRO A 524 15.19 -11.15 8.34
N SER A 525 14.56 -9.97 8.58
CA SER A 525 13.11 -9.82 8.57
C SER A 525 12.70 -8.62 7.72
N ASN A 526 11.60 -8.78 6.99
CA ASN A 526 10.92 -7.71 6.27
C ASN A 526 9.53 -7.40 6.83
N TRP A 527 9.27 -7.83 8.05
CA TRP A 527 8.01 -7.56 8.74
C TRP A 527 7.82 -6.07 8.99
N THR A 528 6.59 -5.61 8.86
CA THR A 528 6.22 -4.19 8.94
C THR A 528 4.93 -4.02 9.70
N ASN A 529 4.85 -3.05 10.58
CA ASN A 529 3.58 -2.63 11.13
C ASN A 529 2.89 -1.73 10.09
N SER A 530 1.83 -2.26 9.47
CA SER A 530 1.14 -1.54 8.39
C SER A 530 -0.27 -2.07 8.13
N HIS A 531 -1.11 -1.19 7.59
CA HIS A 531 -2.50 -1.45 7.20
C HIS A 531 -2.74 -1.02 5.76
N VAL A 532 -3.80 -1.55 5.13
CA VAL A 532 -4.26 -1.09 3.82
C VAL A 532 -5.54 -0.27 4.00
N VAL A 533 -5.51 0.98 3.58
CA VAL A 533 -6.69 1.84 3.50
C VAL A 533 -7.24 1.79 2.08
N THR A 534 -8.55 1.56 1.95
CA THR A 534 -9.26 1.53 0.67
C THR A 534 -10.24 2.68 0.63
N TYR A 535 -10.23 3.44 -0.45
CA TYR A 535 -11.15 4.54 -0.71
C TYR A 535 -12.40 4.07 -1.47
N SER A 536 -13.47 4.85 -1.43
CA SER A 536 -14.77 4.48 -2.05
C SER A 536 -14.69 4.22 -3.56
N ASN A 537 -13.76 4.87 -4.26
CA ASN A 537 -13.48 4.66 -5.68
C ASN A 537 -12.70 3.37 -5.99
N GLY A 538 -12.23 2.65 -4.96
CA GLY A 538 -11.43 1.43 -5.08
C GLY A 538 -9.92 1.67 -5.23
N LYS A 539 -9.45 2.92 -5.11
CA LYS A 539 -8.03 3.21 -4.95
C LYS A 539 -7.60 2.91 -3.52
N ARG A 540 -6.31 2.69 -3.30
CA ARG A 540 -5.80 2.18 -2.03
C ARG A 540 -4.45 2.79 -1.71
N THR A 541 -4.17 2.86 -0.41
CA THR A 541 -2.84 3.20 0.10
C THR A 541 -2.43 2.25 1.22
N ILE A 542 -1.13 2.04 1.38
CA ILE A 542 -0.56 1.34 2.53
C ILE A 542 -0.11 2.39 3.53
N ILE A 543 -0.56 2.23 4.77
CA ILE A 543 -0.16 3.06 5.89
C ILE A 543 0.82 2.27 6.74
N THR A 544 2.04 2.78 6.90
CA THR A 544 3.02 2.23 7.82
C THR A 544 2.91 2.89 9.18
N ILE A 545 3.08 2.10 10.25
CA ILE A 545 3.12 2.59 11.63
C ILE A 545 4.57 2.51 12.10
N TYR A 546 5.09 3.62 12.54
CA TYR A 546 6.46 3.73 13.04
C TYR A 546 6.48 4.57 14.31
N ASN A 547 7.10 4.05 15.39
CA ASN A 547 7.17 4.70 16.70
C ASN A 547 5.82 5.24 17.23
N GLY A 548 4.74 4.49 17.02
CA GLY A 548 3.40 4.88 17.48
C GLY A 548 2.74 6.00 16.66
N ALA A 549 3.29 6.31 15.50
CA ALA A 549 2.71 7.27 14.56
C ALA A 549 2.48 6.62 13.19
N TRP A 550 1.44 7.06 12.49
CA TRP A 550 1.06 6.59 11.16
C TRP A 550 1.10 7.70 10.10
N ARG A 551 1.45 8.88 10.54
CA ARG A 551 1.76 10.09 9.76
C ARG A 551 2.59 11.07 10.61
N ALA A 552 3.20 12.03 9.99
CA ALA A 552 4.04 13.00 10.66
C ALA A 552 3.24 14.02 11.49
#